data_6602c45215bbb672d20498c71f7daa0b
#
_entry.id   6602c45215bbb672d20498c71f7daa0b
#
_cell.length_a   1.000
_cell.length_b   1.000
_cell.length_c   1.000
_cell.angle_alpha   90.00
_cell.angle_beta   90.00
_cell.angle_gamma   90.00
#
_symmetry.space_group_name_H-M   'P 1'
#
loop_
_entity.id
_entity.type
_entity.pdbx_description
1 polymer ?
#
loop_
_entity_poly.entity_id
_entity_poly.type
_entity_poly.pdbx_seq_one_letter_code
_entity_poly.pdbx_strand_id
1 'polypeptide(L)'
;MKKLLIISLVAITALIAQPRETWNVGESVYVISTIDLEPNVDAQYLNQMRKTWGNNMEVFVEEGIVEEYHIFQSVNQYDGDFDLLLMVKYKNLAILDSNKKNNKRWDDAFAKARKKLSQDKTDQITATFPKMRTILDQKMMREITFIK
;
A
#
# COMPACT_ATOMS: atom_id res chain seq x y z
N MET A 1 -47.13 1.72 55.96
CA MET A 1 -46.73 1.90 54.57
C MET A 1 -45.23 1.89 54.48
N LYS A 2 -44.63 0.75 54.02
CA LYS A 2 -43.17 0.59 53.90
C LYS A 2 -42.75 1.03 52.50
N LYS A 3 -41.97 2.11 52.44
CA LYS A 3 -41.34 2.53 51.15
C LYS A 3 -40.16 1.63 50.85
N LEU A 4 -40.28 0.86 49.76
CA LEU A 4 -39.18 0.08 49.19
C LEU A 4 -38.28 1.03 48.40
N LEU A 5 -37.03 1.17 48.85
CA LEU A 5 -36.00 1.93 48.14
C LEU A 5 -35.32 0.96 47.16
N ILE A 6 -35.60 1.08 45.88
CA ILE A 6 -34.91 0.31 44.82
C ILE A 6 -33.61 1.04 44.51
N ILE A 7 -32.48 0.51 44.99
CA ILE A 7 -31.13 0.97 44.61
C ILE A 7 -30.79 0.29 43.31
N SER A 8 -30.89 1.05 42.19
CA SER A 8 -30.47 0.64 40.87
C SER A 8 -28.94 0.68 40.80
N LEU A 9 -28.31 -0.50 40.92
CA LEU A 9 -26.86 -0.66 40.74
C LEU A 9 -26.53 -0.55 39.22
N VAL A 10 -26.12 0.64 38.78
CA VAL A 10 -25.58 0.85 37.42
C VAL A 10 -24.19 0.24 37.41
N ALA A 11 -24.07 -0.95 36.86
CA ALA A 11 -22.76 -1.55 36.56
C ALA A 11 -22.13 -0.76 35.37
N ILE A 12 -21.22 0.15 35.72
CA ILE A 12 -20.34 0.78 34.74
C ILE A 12 -19.33 -0.31 34.31
N THR A 13 -19.61 -0.99 33.22
CA THR A 13 -18.60 -1.80 32.54
C THR A 13 -17.57 -0.83 31.96
N ALA A 14 -16.51 -0.55 32.74
CA ALA A 14 -15.33 0.08 32.19
C ALA A 14 -14.83 -0.83 31.05
N LEU A 15 -14.92 -0.35 29.79
CA LEU A 15 -14.14 -0.92 28.69
C LEU A 15 -12.67 -0.75 29.09
N ILE A 16 -12.10 -1.78 29.68
CA ILE A 16 -10.66 -1.85 29.90
C ILE A 16 -10.05 -1.98 28.51
N ALA A 17 -9.64 -0.84 27.93
CA ALA A 17 -8.74 -0.87 26.78
C ALA A 17 -7.54 -1.71 27.20
N GLN A 18 -7.35 -2.87 26.56
CA GLN A 18 -6.21 -3.71 26.88
C GLN A 18 -4.93 -2.87 26.73
N PRO A 19 -4.06 -2.83 27.73
CA PRO A 19 -2.84 -2.05 27.62
C PRO A 19 -2.01 -2.58 26.44
N ARG A 20 -1.74 -1.73 25.49
CA ARG A 20 -0.79 -2.01 24.39
C ARG A 20 0.65 -1.84 24.90
N GLU A 21 0.95 -2.44 26.05
CA GLU A 21 2.20 -2.22 26.78
C GLU A 21 3.41 -2.89 26.13
N THR A 22 3.21 -3.78 25.16
CA THR A 22 4.29 -4.59 24.60
C THR A 22 4.63 -4.29 23.14
N TRP A 23 3.85 -3.46 22.46
CA TRP A 23 4.06 -3.14 21.06
C TRP A 23 3.42 -1.80 20.62
N ASN A 24 4.01 -1.18 19.60
CA ASN A 24 3.50 0.02 18.95
C ASN A 24 3.15 -0.27 17.50
N VAL A 25 2.12 0.42 16.99
CA VAL A 25 1.82 0.46 15.55
C VAL A 25 2.46 1.72 14.97
N GLY A 26 3.34 1.56 14.00
CA GLY A 26 3.97 2.66 13.28
C GLY A 26 2.97 3.58 12.58
N GLU A 27 3.35 4.81 12.28
CA GLU A 27 2.50 5.75 11.52
C GLU A 27 2.55 5.47 10.02
N SER A 28 3.69 5.01 9.52
CA SER A 28 3.89 4.68 8.10
C SER A 28 2.95 3.58 7.64
N VAL A 29 2.50 3.72 6.40
CA VAL A 29 1.60 2.77 5.74
C VAL A 29 2.32 2.16 4.56
N TYR A 30 2.27 0.85 4.49
CA TYR A 30 2.84 0.05 3.40
C TYR A 30 1.70 -0.50 2.54
N VAL A 31 1.71 -0.19 1.24
CA VAL A 31 0.88 -0.88 0.26
C VAL A 31 1.70 -2.01 -0.31
N ILE A 32 1.27 -3.23 -0.07
CA ILE A 32 1.96 -4.45 -0.51
C ILE A 32 1.06 -5.16 -1.52
N SER A 33 1.63 -5.45 -2.70
CA SER A 33 0.95 -6.22 -3.75
C SER A 33 1.77 -7.44 -4.10
N THR A 34 1.13 -8.60 -4.19
CA THR A 34 1.73 -9.84 -4.67
C THR A 34 1.28 -10.12 -6.09
N ILE A 35 2.23 -10.53 -6.92
CA ILE A 35 2.03 -10.72 -8.35
C ILE A 35 2.56 -12.10 -8.74
N ASP A 36 1.74 -12.83 -9.47
CA ASP A 36 2.08 -14.06 -10.17
C ASP A 36 2.34 -13.72 -11.64
N LEU A 37 3.43 -14.22 -12.22
CA LEU A 37 3.85 -13.97 -13.60
C LEU A 37 3.55 -15.18 -14.47
N GLU A 38 3.11 -14.93 -15.69
CA GLU A 38 3.05 -15.98 -16.70
C GLU A 38 4.46 -16.50 -17.02
N PRO A 39 4.61 -17.77 -17.40
CA PRO A 39 5.92 -18.36 -17.69
C PRO A 39 6.70 -17.58 -18.76
N ASN A 40 7.99 -17.35 -18.52
CA ASN A 40 8.95 -16.75 -19.45
C ASN A 40 8.70 -15.28 -19.83
N VAL A 41 7.92 -14.53 -19.03
CA VAL A 41 7.66 -13.09 -19.29
C VAL A 41 8.41 -12.14 -18.35
N ASP A 42 9.14 -12.64 -17.35
CA ASP A 42 9.75 -11.87 -16.26
C ASP A 42 10.56 -10.68 -16.75
N ALA A 43 11.51 -10.91 -17.66
CA ALA A 43 12.36 -9.85 -18.18
C ALA A 43 11.55 -8.81 -18.97
N GLN A 44 10.58 -9.25 -19.76
CA GLN A 44 9.70 -8.34 -20.51
C GLN A 44 8.84 -7.51 -19.57
N TYR A 45 8.19 -8.15 -18.59
CA TYR A 45 7.34 -7.50 -17.61
C TYR A 45 8.12 -6.48 -16.78
N LEU A 46 9.26 -6.84 -16.20
CA LEU A 46 10.09 -5.96 -15.38
C LEU A 46 10.60 -4.76 -16.19
N ASN A 47 11.02 -4.95 -17.45
CA ASN A 47 11.43 -3.85 -18.32
C ASN A 47 10.29 -2.88 -18.64
N GLN A 48 9.08 -3.39 -18.85
CA GLN A 48 7.91 -2.56 -19.09
C GLN A 48 7.44 -1.85 -17.81
N MET A 49 7.45 -2.56 -16.67
CA MET A 49 7.10 -2.01 -15.38
C MET A 49 8.05 -0.89 -14.95
N ARG A 50 9.36 -1.03 -15.22
CA ARG A 50 10.31 0.05 -14.96
C ARG A 50 9.93 1.35 -15.70
N LYS A 51 9.54 1.24 -16.97
CA LYS A 51 9.18 2.42 -17.79
C LYS A 51 7.86 3.07 -17.35
N THR A 52 6.96 2.32 -16.77
CA THR A 52 5.62 2.78 -16.37
C THR A 52 5.55 3.02 -14.86
N TRP A 53 5.34 1.98 -14.09
CA TRP A 53 5.20 2.07 -12.63
C TRP A 53 6.45 2.63 -11.96
N GLY A 54 7.65 2.13 -12.33
CA GLY A 54 8.93 2.60 -11.78
C GLY A 54 9.15 4.09 -12.02
N ASN A 55 8.90 4.58 -13.25
CA ASN A 55 8.95 6.01 -13.57
C ASN A 55 8.00 6.85 -12.68
N ASN A 56 6.79 6.35 -12.41
CA ASN A 56 5.86 7.03 -11.53
C ASN A 56 6.37 7.05 -10.09
N MET A 57 6.90 5.92 -9.59
CA MET A 57 7.44 5.81 -8.23
C MET A 57 8.62 6.75 -8.01
N GLU A 58 9.55 6.84 -8.98
CA GLU A 58 10.67 7.81 -8.93
C GLU A 58 10.15 9.24 -8.72
N VAL A 59 9.17 9.66 -9.52
CA VAL A 59 8.59 11.00 -9.40
C VAL A 59 7.86 11.18 -8.07
N PHE A 60 7.12 10.16 -7.59
CA PHE A 60 6.40 10.25 -6.32
C PHE A 60 7.33 10.33 -5.12
N VAL A 61 8.51 9.72 -5.19
CA VAL A 61 9.56 9.88 -4.18
C VAL A 61 10.15 11.29 -4.25
N GLU A 62 10.48 11.79 -5.44
CA GLU A 62 10.97 13.17 -5.65
C GLU A 62 9.99 14.22 -5.10
N GLU A 63 8.67 14.00 -5.27
CA GLU A 63 7.62 14.87 -4.75
C GLU A 63 7.28 14.63 -3.26
N GLY A 64 7.94 13.66 -2.62
CA GLY A 64 7.70 13.28 -1.22
C GLY A 64 6.30 12.74 -0.95
N ILE A 65 5.61 12.21 -1.98
CA ILE A 65 4.33 11.51 -1.86
C ILE A 65 4.57 10.10 -1.34
N VAL A 66 5.58 9.43 -1.88
CA VAL A 66 6.08 8.11 -1.48
C VAL A 66 7.38 8.31 -0.72
N GLU A 67 7.59 7.61 0.39
CA GLU A 67 8.88 7.62 1.12
C GLU A 67 9.88 6.70 0.43
N GLU A 68 9.45 5.48 0.13
CA GLU A 68 10.28 4.47 -0.54
C GLU A 68 9.39 3.44 -1.26
N TYR A 69 9.97 2.73 -2.23
CA TYR A 69 9.34 1.61 -2.87
C TYR A 69 10.35 0.51 -3.16
N HIS A 70 9.89 -0.73 -3.14
CA HIS A 70 10.71 -1.90 -3.39
C HIS A 70 9.98 -2.90 -4.26
N ILE A 71 10.77 -3.69 -5.00
CA ILE A 71 10.34 -4.84 -5.76
C ILE A 71 11.19 -6.00 -5.28
N PHE A 72 10.54 -7.03 -4.75
CA PHE A 72 11.19 -8.28 -4.37
C PHE A 72 10.77 -9.35 -5.35
N GLN A 73 11.71 -10.14 -5.81
CA GLN A 73 11.46 -11.31 -6.64
C GLN A 73 11.66 -12.56 -5.80
N SER A 74 10.74 -13.52 -5.90
CA SER A 74 10.89 -14.83 -5.28
C SER A 74 12.08 -15.56 -5.88
N VAL A 75 12.91 -16.15 -5.03
CA VAL A 75 14.01 -17.03 -5.45
C VAL A 75 13.58 -18.49 -5.57
N ASN A 76 12.42 -18.82 -5.00
CA ASN A 76 11.80 -20.15 -5.05
C ASN A 76 10.50 -20.01 -5.82
N GLN A 77 10.46 -20.52 -7.02
CA GLN A 77 9.25 -20.58 -7.84
C GLN A 77 8.55 -21.92 -7.58
N TYR A 78 7.53 -21.90 -6.71
CA TYR A 78 6.61 -23.01 -6.51
C TYR A 78 5.27 -22.63 -7.10
N ASP A 79 4.58 -23.59 -7.72
CA ASP A 79 3.24 -23.41 -8.23
C ASP A 79 2.30 -22.94 -7.11
N GLY A 80 1.58 -21.84 -7.36
CA GLY A 80 0.59 -21.28 -6.43
C GLY A 80 1.12 -20.17 -5.50
N ASP A 81 2.43 -19.85 -5.54
CA ASP A 81 3.02 -18.71 -4.86
C ASP A 81 3.10 -17.48 -5.79
N PHE A 82 3.52 -16.35 -5.23
CA PHE A 82 3.79 -15.14 -6.00
C PHE A 82 5.26 -15.07 -6.46
N ASP A 83 5.48 -14.52 -7.64
CA ASP A 83 6.84 -14.27 -8.17
C ASP A 83 7.39 -12.93 -7.71
N LEU A 84 6.54 -11.91 -7.62
CA LEU A 84 6.95 -10.56 -7.22
C LEU A 84 6.12 -10.04 -6.05
N LEU A 85 6.80 -9.33 -5.15
CA LEU A 85 6.16 -8.50 -4.13
C LEU A 85 6.56 -7.05 -4.39
N LEU A 86 5.56 -6.19 -4.60
CA LEU A 86 5.73 -4.75 -4.68
C LEU A 86 5.38 -4.13 -3.33
N MET A 87 6.24 -3.27 -2.83
CA MET A 87 6.02 -2.52 -1.60
C MET A 87 6.14 -1.03 -1.87
N VAL A 88 5.16 -0.26 -1.44
CA VAL A 88 5.19 1.21 -1.47
C VAL A 88 4.91 1.72 -0.07
N LYS A 89 5.83 2.53 0.46
CA LYS A 89 5.72 3.13 1.80
C LYS A 89 5.28 4.58 1.71
N TYR A 90 4.26 4.91 2.46
CA TYR A 90 3.75 6.26 2.66
C TYR A 90 3.99 6.70 4.09
N LYS A 91 4.22 8.00 4.30
CA LYS A 91 4.45 8.57 5.64
C LYS A 91 3.30 8.27 6.61
N ASN A 92 2.06 8.31 6.14
CA ASN A 92 0.85 8.01 6.91
C ASN A 92 -0.36 7.86 5.97
N LEU A 93 -1.51 7.48 6.52
CA LEU A 93 -2.75 7.35 5.76
C LEU A 93 -3.26 8.68 5.17
N ALA A 94 -3.00 9.82 5.83
CA ALA A 94 -3.52 11.11 5.39
C ALA A 94 -3.05 11.54 3.99
N ILE A 95 -1.92 10.99 3.51
CA ILE A 95 -1.45 11.21 2.13
C ILE A 95 -2.40 10.61 1.09
N LEU A 96 -3.08 9.53 1.46
CA LEU A 96 -4.01 8.79 0.59
C LEU A 96 -5.44 9.35 0.65
N ASP A 97 -5.73 10.27 1.57
CA ASP A 97 -7.05 10.89 1.69
C ASP A 97 -7.38 11.70 0.44
N SER A 98 -8.59 11.47 -0.09
CA SER A 98 -9.12 12.25 -1.21
C SER A 98 -9.58 13.62 -0.72
N ASN A 99 -8.72 14.62 -0.88
CA ASN A 99 -9.02 16.02 -0.62
C ASN A 99 -8.35 16.92 -1.66
N LYS A 100 -8.80 18.17 -1.78
CA LYS A 100 -8.32 19.10 -2.82
C LYS A 100 -6.81 19.28 -2.84
N LYS A 101 -6.16 19.30 -1.66
CA LYS A 101 -4.70 19.47 -1.54
C LYS A 101 -3.96 18.23 -2.05
N ASN A 102 -4.36 17.05 -1.59
CA ASN A 102 -3.74 15.79 -2.00
C ASN A 102 -3.99 15.52 -3.47
N ASN A 103 -5.24 15.68 -3.94
CA ASN A 103 -5.58 15.45 -5.34
C ASN A 103 -4.70 16.30 -6.26
N LYS A 104 -4.57 17.62 -5.96
CA LYS A 104 -3.68 18.49 -6.73
C LYS A 104 -2.23 17.99 -6.73
N ARG A 105 -1.73 17.54 -5.58
CA ARG A 105 -0.35 17.03 -5.46
C ARG A 105 -0.13 15.78 -6.31
N TRP A 106 -1.09 14.84 -6.29
CA TRP A 106 -1.06 13.66 -7.15
C TRP A 106 -1.12 14.02 -8.63
N ASP A 107 -2.01 14.95 -9.03
CA ASP A 107 -2.15 15.40 -10.41
C ASP A 107 -0.86 16.05 -10.93
N ASP A 108 -0.23 16.92 -10.13
CA ASP A 108 1.04 17.56 -10.46
C ASP A 108 2.16 16.51 -10.64
N ALA A 109 2.23 15.51 -9.76
CA ALA A 109 3.22 14.42 -9.84
C ALA A 109 3.00 13.54 -11.08
N PHE A 110 1.76 13.15 -11.37
CA PHE A 110 1.44 12.43 -12.60
C PHE A 110 1.74 13.25 -13.84
N ALA A 111 1.51 14.57 -13.83
CA ALA A 111 1.88 15.44 -14.94
C ALA A 111 3.39 15.46 -15.17
N LYS A 112 4.21 15.40 -14.12
CA LYS A 112 5.67 15.25 -14.23
C LYS A 112 6.07 13.89 -14.80
N ALA A 113 5.48 12.81 -14.31
CA ALA A 113 5.76 11.46 -14.82
C ALA A 113 5.45 11.33 -16.30
N ARG A 114 4.34 11.93 -16.77
CA ARG A 114 3.95 11.96 -18.20
C ARG A 114 4.92 12.72 -19.09
N LYS A 115 5.78 13.58 -18.55
CA LYS A 115 6.86 14.21 -19.35
C LYS A 115 7.99 13.22 -19.67
N LYS A 116 8.23 12.22 -18.80
CA LYS A 116 9.22 11.15 -19.04
C LYS A 116 8.66 10.08 -19.98
N LEU A 117 7.39 9.72 -19.83
CA LEU A 117 6.67 8.78 -20.70
C LEU A 117 5.24 9.27 -20.90
N SER A 118 4.84 9.54 -22.16
CA SER A 118 3.49 10.05 -22.48
C SER A 118 2.40 9.05 -22.03
N GLN A 119 1.21 9.57 -21.76
CA GLN A 119 0.06 8.75 -21.36
C GLN A 119 -0.23 7.65 -22.38
N ASP A 120 -0.26 7.98 -23.68
CA ASP A 120 -0.54 7.00 -24.75
C ASP A 120 0.46 5.84 -24.76
N LYS A 121 1.76 6.13 -24.56
CA LYS A 121 2.78 5.08 -24.47
C LYS A 121 2.63 4.26 -23.20
N THR A 122 2.28 4.89 -22.08
CA THR A 122 1.99 4.21 -20.83
C THR A 122 0.83 3.24 -21.01
N ASP A 123 -0.27 3.70 -21.61
CA ASP A 123 -1.47 2.90 -21.84
C ASP A 123 -1.20 1.72 -22.80
N GLN A 124 -0.43 1.94 -23.88
CA GLN A 124 0.00 0.86 -24.78
C GLN A 124 0.80 -0.23 -24.05
N ILE A 125 1.72 0.16 -23.17
CA ILE A 125 2.52 -0.80 -22.40
C ILE A 125 1.64 -1.52 -21.40
N THR A 126 0.88 -0.81 -20.59
CA THR A 126 0.08 -1.38 -19.51
C THR A 126 -1.06 -2.26 -19.99
N ALA A 127 -1.57 -2.02 -21.21
CA ALA A 127 -2.56 -2.89 -21.86
C ALA A 127 -2.05 -4.34 -22.07
N THR A 128 -0.73 -4.55 -22.05
CA THR A 128 -0.14 -5.88 -22.18
C THR A 128 -0.07 -6.65 -20.83
N PHE A 129 -0.10 -5.94 -19.71
CA PHE A 129 0.11 -6.51 -18.37
C PHE A 129 -0.88 -7.63 -18.00
N PRO A 130 -2.19 -7.56 -18.32
CA PRO A 130 -3.11 -8.65 -18.00
C PRO A 130 -2.80 -9.99 -18.67
N LYS A 131 -1.94 -9.97 -19.71
CA LYS A 131 -1.45 -11.19 -20.38
C LYS A 131 -0.13 -11.70 -19.83
N MET A 132 0.48 -10.95 -18.93
CA MET A 132 1.81 -11.26 -18.36
C MET A 132 1.75 -11.56 -16.88
N ARG A 133 0.68 -11.13 -16.20
CA ARG A 133 0.57 -11.25 -14.75
C ARG A 133 -0.84 -11.32 -14.24
N THR A 134 -0.98 -11.90 -13.06
CA THR A 134 -2.14 -11.80 -12.18
C THR A 134 -1.72 -11.08 -10.89
N ILE A 135 -2.49 -10.07 -10.44
CA ILE A 135 -2.35 -9.52 -9.09
C ILE A 135 -3.12 -10.43 -8.16
N LEU A 136 -2.41 -11.15 -7.28
CA LEU A 136 -3.03 -12.10 -6.37
C LEU A 136 -3.67 -11.42 -5.17
N ASP A 137 -2.98 -10.38 -4.63
CA ASP A 137 -3.45 -9.69 -3.45
C ASP A 137 -2.87 -8.26 -3.40
N GLN A 138 -3.60 -7.37 -2.73
CA GLN A 138 -3.11 -6.03 -2.39
C GLN A 138 -3.62 -5.64 -1.01
N LYS A 139 -2.72 -5.30 -0.11
CA LYS A 139 -3.03 -4.93 1.28
C LYS A 139 -2.35 -3.65 1.70
N MET A 140 -3.05 -2.88 2.54
CA MET A 140 -2.42 -1.83 3.35
C MET A 140 -2.01 -2.42 4.69
N MET A 141 -0.76 -2.20 5.06
CA MET A 141 -0.17 -2.72 6.30
C MET A 141 0.51 -1.60 7.09
N ARG A 142 0.66 -1.81 8.38
CA ARG A 142 1.45 -0.95 9.27
C ARG A 142 2.43 -1.80 10.04
N GLU A 143 3.60 -1.26 10.25
CA GLU A 143 4.63 -1.92 11.03
C GLU A 143 4.23 -2.02 12.51
N ILE A 144 4.51 -3.16 13.10
CA ILE A 144 4.40 -3.39 14.54
C ILE A 144 5.79 -3.49 15.10
N THR A 145 6.11 -2.67 16.11
CA THR A 145 7.40 -2.69 16.79
C THR A 145 7.18 -3.07 18.25
N PHE A 146 7.90 -4.09 18.72
CA PHE A 146 7.87 -4.47 20.13
C PHE A 146 8.62 -3.45 20.98
N ILE A 147 8.02 -3.09 22.12
CA ILE A 147 8.65 -2.23 23.12
C ILE A 147 9.62 -3.11 23.94
N LYS A 148 10.85 -2.63 24.08
CA LYS A 148 11.88 -3.33 24.90
C LYS A 148 11.69 -3.00 26.37
#